data_66e1895b542f4bb30d33abb203152c7d
#
_entry.id   66e1895b542f4bb30d33abb203152c7d
#
_cell.length_a   1.000
_cell.length_b   1.000
_cell.length_c   1.000
_cell.angle_alpha   90.00
_cell.angle_beta   90.00
_cell.angle_gamma   90.00
#
_symmetry.space_group_name_H-M   'P 1'
#
loop_
_entity.id
_entity.type
_entity.pdbx_description
1 polymer ?
#
loop_
_entity_poly.entity_id
_entity_poly.type
_entity_poly.pdbx_seq_one_letter_code
_entity_poly.pdbx_strand_id
1 'polypeptide(L)'
;MNRKISRGGKIIIYLVLLFVAFVMVVPFAWMILTAFKTQSESTQMNPFLIFPTAFRTEAFVQAWEELNFGRLYLNTFAMIFIRIITCVVTSDMAGYAFSRLKFKGSKFAFGLVLFQMMVPEQIFVIPQYLMLSKIHALNTIFSLCFPGLVSAFGVFLMRQAYMNMPRDLEDAARLDGCNIGQTFLFVMSPLTKSSKVALCIFTALFGYKELLWPMIANTDNNMTTLA
;
A
#
# COMPACT_ATOMS: atom_id res chain seq x y z
N MET A 1 14.24 -14.85 31.38
CA MET A 1 15.42 -14.27 32.09
C MET A 1 15.27 -12.73 32.06
N ASN A 2 14.57 -12.15 33.06
CA ASN A 2 14.33 -10.71 33.17
C ASN A 2 15.59 -10.04 33.77
N ARG A 3 16.52 -9.58 32.94
CA ARG A 3 17.58 -8.68 33.40
C ARG A 3 16.94 -7.34 33.80
N LYS A 4 16.88 -7.07 35.11
CA LYS A 4 16.52 -5.73 35.60
C LYS A 4 17.56 -4.72 35.10
N ILE A 5 17.16 -3.86 34.16
CA ILE A 5 18.01 -2.80 33.63
C ILE A 5 18.33 -1.84 34.79
N SER A 6 19.61 -1.50 35.00
CA SER A 6 20.04 -0.53 36.00
C SER A 6 19.41 0.86 35.75
N ARG A 7 19.30 1.69 36.79
CA ARG A 7 18.75 3.07 36.64
C ARG A 7 19.52 3.87 35.57
N GLY A 8 20.85 3.77 35.55
CA GLY A 8 21.68 4.39 34.50
C GLY A 8 21.39 3.87 33.09
N GLY A 9 21.17 2.56 32.94
CA GLY A 9 20.81 1.98 31.64
C GLY A 9 19.43 2.47 31.12
N LYS A 10 18.46 2.67 32.03
CA LYS A 10 17.17 3.27 31.66
C LYS A 10 17.32 4.73 31.16
N ILE A 11 18.12 5.54 31.84
CA ILE A 11 18.38 6.93 31.46
C ILE A 11 18.97 6.98 30.04
N ILE A 12 19.98 6.17 29.75
CA ILE A 12 20.60 6.10 28.43
C ILE A 12 19.57 5.71 27.36
N ILE A 13 18.74 4.68 27.63
CA ILE A 13 17.68 4.27 26.70
C ILE A 13 16.70 5.42 26.44
N TYR A 14 16.26 6.15 27.48
CA TYR A 14 15.36 7.29 27.29
C TYR A 14 15.99 8.43 26.51
N LEU A 15 17.28 8.73 26.74
CA LEU A 15 17.99 9.76 25.98
C LEU A 15 18.10 9.37 24.49
N VAL A 16 18.43 8.11 24.20
CA VAL A 16 18.49 7.63 22.81
C VAL A 16 17.10 7.68 22.16
N LEU A 17 16.05 7.23 22.85
CA LEU A 17 14.69 7.30 22.33
C LEU A 17 14.23 8.74 22.10
N LEU A 18 14.54 9.66 23.02
CA LEU A 18 14.22 11.06 22.87
C LEU A 18 14.94 11.70 21.66
N PHE A 19 16.23 11.36 21.49
CA PHE A 19 17.01 11.83 20.35
C PHE A 19 16.43 11.31 19.03
N VAL A 20 16.10 10.02 18.93
CA VAL A 20 15.47 9.42 17.74
C VAL A 20 14.12 10.07 17.47
N ALA A 21 13.29 10.25 18.51
CA ALA A 21 12.00 10.91 18.37
C ALA A 21 12.15 12.36 17.87
N PHE A 22 13.12 13.12 18.40
CA PHE A 22 13.42 14.46 17.93
C PHE A 22 13.80 14.49 16.45
N VAL A 23 14.74 13.62 16.03
CA VAL A 23 15.15 13.52 14.61
C VAL A 23 13.98 13.18 13.71
N MET A 24 13.05 12.31 14.16
CA MET A 24 11.85 11.96 13.40
C MET A 24 10.83 13.11 13.32
N VAL A 25 10.69 13.92 14.35
CA VAL A 25 9.67 15.00 14.40
C VAL A 25 10.13 16.26 13.65
N VAL A 26 11.45 16.56 13.64
CA VAL A 26 12.00 17.77 13.01
C VAL A 26 11.53 18.01 11.57
N PRO A 27 11.59 17.03 10.63
CA PRO A 27 11.15 17.27 9.26
C PRO A 27 9.66 17.61 9.17
N PHE A 28 8.81 17.01 9.99
CA PHE A 28 7.37 17.33 10.01
C PHE A 28 7.12 18.72 10.59
N ALA A 29 7.81 19.08 11.68
CA ALA A 29 7.75 20.43 12.23
C ALA A 29 8.20 21.47 11.21
N TRP A 30 9.28 21.17 10.47
CA TRP A 30 9.76 22.02 9.38
C TRP A 30 8.71 22.18 8.27
N MET A 31 8.07 21.11 7.83
CA MET A 31 6.99 21.17 6.83
C MET A 31 5.84 22.08 7.30
N ILE A 32 5.40 21.89 8.55
CA ILE A 32 4.32 22.72 9.14
C ILE A 32 4.72 24.18 9.16
N LEU A 33 5.91 24.53 9.67
CA LEU A 33 6.39 25.90 9.72
C LEU A 33 6.54 26.50 8.32
N THR A 34 7.00 25.72 7.34
CA THR A 34 7.18 26.18 5.96
C THR A 34 5.84 26.44 5.27
N ALA A 35 4.79 25.68 5.59
CA ALA A 35 3.45 25.90 5.05
C ALA A 35 2.85 27.28 5.41
N PHE A 36 3.33 27.91 6.49
CA PHE A 36 2.92 29.25 6.90
C PHE A 36 3.86 30.37 6.41
N LYS A 37 4.94 30.04 5.69
CA LYS A 37 5.86 31.02 5.10
C LYS A 37 5.38 31.50 3.74
N THR A 38 5.86 32.69 3.35
CA THR A 38 5.78 33.11 1.95
C THR A 38 6.74 32.31 1.07
N GLN A 39 6.51 32.29 -0.22
CA GLN A 39 7.40 31.61 -1.16
C GLN A 39 8.83 32.19 -1.10
N SER A 40 8.98 33.51 -0.94
CA SER A 40 10.27 34.16 -0.77
C SER A 40 10.98 33.72 0.50
N GLU A 41 10.27 33.60 1.63
CA GLU A 41 10.84 33.13 2.89
C GLU A 41 11.22 31.67 2.87
N SER A 42 10.46 30.83 2.14
CA SER A 42 10.71 29.38 2.04
C SER A 42 11.95 29.07 1.20
N THR A 43 12.28 29.92 0.22
CA THR A 43 13.42 29.76 -0.69
C THR A 43 14.66 30.55 -0.27
N GLN A 44 14.50 31.48 0.69
CA GLN A 44 15.60 32.33 1.14
C GLN A 44 16.61 31.56 2.00
N MET A 45 17.87 31.56 1.59
CA MET A 45 18.96 30.91 2.33
C MET A 45 19.73 31.87 3.24
N ASN A 46 19.69 33.18 2.97
CA ASN A 46 20.37 34.20 3.76
C ASN A 46 19.48 35.46 3.98
N PRO A 47 19.06 35.75 5.21
CA PRO A 47 19.19 34.92 6.42
C PRO A 47 18.26 33.69 6.38
N PHE A 48 18.74 32.58 6.95
CA PHE A 48 17.95 31.37 7.07
C PHE A 48 16.88 31.51 8.15
N LEU A 49 15.63 31.55 7.75
CA LEU A 49 14.50 31.72 8.66
C LEU A 49 13.92 30.37 9.08
N ILE A 50 14.03 30.01 10.34
CA ILE A 50 13.41 28.79 10.89
C ILE A 50 11.92 29.01 11.05
N PHE A 51 11.50 30.10 11.65
CA PHE A 51 10.11 30.47 11.89
C PHE A 51 9.61 31.45 10.83
N PRO A 52 8.31 31.39 10.43
CA PRO A 52 7.72 32.40 9.57
C PRO A 52 7.74 33.78 10.25
N THR A 53 7.96 34.84 9.50
CA THR A 53 7.89 36.24 10.05
C THR A 53 6.45 36.59 10.43
N ALA A 54 5.46 36.03 9.74
CA ALA A 54 4.06 36.08 10.08
C ALA A 54 3.37 34.77 9.67
N PHE A 55 2.44 34.25 10.49
CA PHE A 55 1.65 33.10 10.13
C PHE A 55 0.64 33.48 9.04
N ARG A 56 0.88 33.00 7.82
CA ARG A 56 0.03 33.28 6.65
C ARG A 56 -0.67 32.00 6.18
N THR A 57 -1.90 32.16 5.75
CA THR A 57 -2.71 31.05 5.23
C THR A 57 -2.94 31.13 3.72
N GLU A 58 -2.30 32.11 3.06
CA GLU A 58 -2.45 32.38 1.63
C GLU A 58 -2.10 31.16 0.77
N ALA A 59 -1.02 30.42 1.13
CA ALA A 59 -0.60 29.22 0.44
C ALA A 59 -1.66 28.09 0.50
N PHE A 60 -2.40 28.00 1.59
CA PHE A 60 -3.51 27.03 1.71
C PHE A 60 -4.72 27.42 0.84
N VAL A 61 -5.05 28.72 0.82
CA VAL A 61 -6.15 29.20 -0.02
C VAL A 61 -5.80 29.01 -1.50
N GLN A 62 -4.62 29.41 -1.91
CA GLN A 62 -4.13 29.27 -3.28
C GLN A 62 -4.11 27.79 -3.70
N ALA A 63 -3.56 26.91 -2.87
CA ALA A 63 -3.57 25.48 -3.16
C ALA A 63 -4.99 24.91 -3.26
N TRP A 64 -5.94 25.40 -2.45
CA TRP A 64 -7.33 24.97 -2.50
C TRP A 64 -8.05 25.45 -3.76
N GLU A 65 -7.74 26.64 -4.24
CA GLU A 65 -8.32 27.22 -5.46
C GLU A 65 -7.74 26.58 -6.73
N GLU A 66 -6.42 26.35 -6.75
CA GLU A 66 -5.72 25.78 -7.92
C GLU A 66 -5.91 24.26 -8.06
N LEU A 67 -5.99 23.55 -6.94
CA LEU A 67 -6.11 22.08 -6.92
C LEU A 67 -7.54 21.66 -6.61
N ASN A 68 -8.12 20.85 -7.47
CA ASN A 68 -9.41 20.24 -7.20
C ASN A 68 -9.28 19.09 -6.19
N PHE A 69 -9.05 19.44 -4.90
CA PHE A 69 -8.85 18.46 -3.84
C PHE A 69 -9.95 17.42 -3.76
N GLY A 70 -11.21 17.82 -3.97
CA GLY A 70 -12.34 16.88 -3.97
C GLY A 70 -12.15 15.74 -4.97
N ARG A 71 -11.66 16.06 -6.17
CA ARG A 71 -11.38 15.08 -7.22
C ARG A 71 -10.15 14.24 -6.93
N LEU A 72 -9.06 14.87 -6.45
CA LEU A 72 -7.85 14.18 -6.05
C LEU A 72 -8.13 13.11 -4.97
N TYR A 73 -8.88 13.48 -3.94
CA TYR A 73 -9.30 12.54 -2.90
C TYR A 73 -10.20 11.43 -3.47
N LEU A 74 -11.19 11.78 -4.28
CA LEU A 74 -12.11 10.79 -4.86
C LEU A 74 -11.34 9.76 -5.70
N ASN A 75 -10.45 10.22 -6.59
CA ASN A 75 -9.65 9.34 -7.44
C ASN A 75 -8.74 8.43 -6.61
N THR A 76 -8.07 9.00 -5.61
CA THR A 76 -7.16 8.24 -4.74
C THR A 76 -7.92 7.19 -3.93
N PHE A 77 -9.04 7.55 -3.30
CA PHE A 77 -9.83 6.59 -2.53
C PHE A 77 -10.49 5.54 -3.43
N ALA A 78 -11.00 5.92 -4.60
CA ALA A 78 -11.58 4.97 -5.56
C ALA A 78 -10.52 3.97 -6.04
N MET A 79 -9.32 4.44 -6.41
CA MET A 79 -8.19 3.61 -6.80
C MET A 79 -7.82 2.62 -5.69
N ILE A 80 -7.59 3.12 -4.47
CA ILE A 80 -7.22 2.29 -3.33
C ILE A 80 -8.30 1.25 -3.04
N PHE A 81 -9.57 1.65 -3.02
CA PHE A 81 -10.68 0.77 -2.73
C PHE A 81 -10.82 -0.37 -3.75
N ILE A 82 -10.75 -0.04 -5.05
CA ILE A 82 -10.81 -1.04 -6.13
C ILE A 82 -9.61 -1.99 -6.03
N ARG A 83 -8.40 -1.47 -5.82
CA ARG A 83 -7.19 -2.29 -5.66
C ARG A 83 -7.28 -3.21 -4.44
N ILE A 84 -7.80 -2.74 -3.31
CA ILE A 84 -7.99 -3.58 -2.13
C ILE A 84 -8.91 -4.77 -2.45
N ILE A 85 -10.08 -4.50 -3.01
CA ILE A 85 -11.05 -5.56 -3.31
C ILE A 85 -10.44 -6.58 -4.26
N THR A 86 -9.90 -6.14 -5.39
CA THR A 86 -9.37 -7.04 -6.42
C THR A 86 -8.15 -7.80 -5.94
N CYS A 87 -7.20 -7.11 -5.27
CA CYS A 87 -5.99 -7.71 -4.72
C CYS A 87 -6.32 -8.76 -3.65
N VAL A 88 -7.23 -8.44 -2.72
CA VAL A 88 -7.60 -9.38 -1.64
C VAL A 88 -8.31 -10.60 -2.21
N VAL A 89 -9.29 -10.42 -3.09
CA VAL A 89 -10.03 -11.52 -3.70
C VAL A 89 -9.10 -12.43 -4.51
N THR A 90 -8.30 -11.86 -5.39
CA THR A 90 -7.39 -12.64 -6.24
C THR A 90 -6.30 -13.34 -5.42
N SER A 91 -5.75 -12.68 -4.41
CA SER A 91 -4.73 -13.24 -3.53
C SER A 91 -5.27 -14.32 -2.61
N ASP A 92 -6.51 -14.16 -2.10
CA ASP A 92 -7.17 -15.14 -1.24
C ASP A 92 -7.41 -16.44 -2.01
N MET A 93 -8.00 -16.34 -3.22
CA MET A 93 -8.24 -17.49 -4.10
C MET A 93 -6.94 -18.18 -4.54
N ALA A 94 -5.95 -17.42 -4.99
CA ALA A 94 -4.67 -17.96 -5.44
C ALA A 94 -3.88 -18.56 -4.27
N GLY A 95 -3.87 -17.90 -3.10
CA GLY A 95 -3.22 -18.40 -1.90
C GLY A 95 -3.79 -19.72 -1.43
N TYR A 96 -5.12 -19.88 -1.44
CA TYR A 96 -5.78 -21.14 -1.15
C TYR A 96 -5.41 -22.21 -2.19
N ALA A 97 -5.50 -21.89 -3.47
CA ALA A 97 -5.18 -22.83 -4.54
C ALA A 97 -3.73 -23.34 -4.44
N PHE A 98 -2.75 -22.46 -4.27
CA PHE A 98 -1.33 -22.84 -4.16
C PHE A 98 -0.95 -23.53 -2.85
N SER A 99 -1.76 -23.41 -1.80
CA SER A 99 -1.48 -24.03 -0.49
C SER A 99 -2.17 -25.40 -0.33
N ARG A 100 -3.41 -25.52 -0.83
CA ARG A 100 -4.32 -26.64 -0.49
C ARG A 100 -4.65 -27.53 -1.67
N LEU A 101 -4.70 -26.97 -2.89
CA LEU A 101 -5.06 -27.76 -4.07
C LEU A 101 -3.83 -28.42 -4.69
N LYS A 102 -4.01 -29.67 -5.13
CA LYS A 102 -2.98 -30.40 -5.86
C LYS A 102 -3.30 -30.33 -7.36
N PHE A 103 -2.54 -29.54 -8.11
CA PHE A 103 -2.63 -29.46 -9.56
C PHE A 103 -1.26 -29.50 -10.22
N LYS A 104 -1.22 -30.00 -11.49
CA LYS A 104 0.02 -30.09 -12.25
C LYS A 104 0.60 -28.69 -12.51
N GLY A 105 1.90 -28.53 -12.28
CA GLY A 105 2.58 -27.25 -12.49
C GLY A 105 2.46 -26.25 -11.34
N SER A 106 1.76 -26.56 -10.23
CA SER A 106 1.58 -25.67 -9.07
C SER A 106 2.90 -25.08 -8.53
N LYS A 107 3.94 -25.92 -8.41
CA LYS A 107 5.27 -25.48 -7.93
C LYS A 107 5.92 -24.49 -8.89
N PHE A 108 5.83 -24.74 -10.19
CA PHE A 108 6.40 -23.86 -11.21
C PHE A 108 5.64 -22.52 -11.26
N ALA A 109 4.31 -22.56 -11.29
CA ALA A 109 3.47 -21.36 -11.29
C ALA A 109 3.71 -20.50 -10.03
N PHE A 110 3.80 -21.13 -8.86
CA PHE A 110 4.14 -20.39 -7.64
C PHE A 110 5.58 -19.85 -7.67
N GLY A 111 6.52 -20.56 -8.28
CA GLY A 111 7.87 -20.09 -8.54
C GLY A 111 7.91 -18.81 -9.37
N LEU A 112 7.02 -18.67 -10.38
CA LEU A 112 6.88 -17.43 -11.16
C LEU A 112 6.34 -16.27 -10.30
N VAL A 113 5.41 -16.55 -9.39
CA VAL A 113 4.93 -15.53 -8.43
C VAL A 113 6.08 -15.02 -7.55
N LEU A 114 6.92 -15.93 -7.04
CA LEU A 114 8.09 -15.55 -6.25
C LEU A 114 9.13 -14.78 -7.08
N PHE A 115 9.35 -15.21 -8.33
CA PHE A 115 10.25 -14.52 -9.26
C PHE A 115 9.78 -13.08 -9.51
N GLN A 116 8.48 -12.86 -9.72
CA GLN A 116 7.92 -11.51 -9.91
C GLN A 116 8.24 -10.59 -8.71
N MET A 117 8.23 -11.10 -7.47
CA MET A 117 8.56 -10.29 -6.28
C MET A 117 10.02 -9.84 -6.24
N MET A 118 10.92 -10.52 -6.97
CA MET A 118 12.34 -10.15 -7.07
C MET A 118 12.60 -9.09 -8.14
N VAL A 119 11.65 -8.88 -9.04
CA VAL A 119 11.79 -7.90 -10.12
C VAL A 119 11.29 -6.54 -9.64
N PRO A 120 12.09 -5.47 -9.78
CA PRO A 120 11.64 -4.12 -9.44
C PRO A 120 10.40 -3.71 -10.24
N GLU A 121 9.38 -3.18 -9.57
CA GLU A 121 8.09 -2.82 -10.19
C GLU A 121 8.25 -1.80 -11.32
N GLN A 122 9.25 -0.93 -11.24
CA GLN A 122 9.54 0.10 -12.23
C GLN A 122 9.81 -0.44 -13.64
N ILE A 123 10.31 -1.68 -13.75
CA ILE A 123 10.55 -2.34 -15.05
C ILE A 123 9.24 -2.57 -15.82
N PHE A 124 8.13 -2.77 -15.10
CA PHE A 124 6.83 -3.03 -15.71
C PHE A 124 6.09 -1.77 -16.16
N VAL A 125 6.54 -0.57 -15.78
CA VAL A 125 5.87 0.70 -16.09
C VAL A 125 5.66 0.89 -17.60
N ILE A 126 6.72 0.75 -18.40
CA ILE A 126 6.65 0.93 -19.85
C ILE A 126 5.74 -0.11 -20.51
N PRO A 127 5.91 -1.43 -20.28
CA PRO A 127 5.00 -2.44 -20.81
C PRO A 127 3.53 -2.21 -20.45
N GLN A 128 3.25 -1.87 -19.19
CA GLN A 128 1.88 -1.59 -18.72
C GLN A 128 1.29 -0.37 -19.41
N TYR A 129 2.06 0.71 -19.55
CA TYR A 129 1.64 1.90 -20.28
C TYR A 129 1.28 1.57 -21.74
N LEU A 130 2.15 0.82 -22.44
CA LEU A 130 1.91 0.42 -23.83
C LEU A 130 0.66 -0.48 -23.98
N MET A 131 0.43 -1.37 -23.01
CA MET A 131 -0.79 -2.21 -23.00
C MET A 131 -2.05 -1.35 -22.89
N LEU A 132 -2.08 -0.42 -21.91
CA LEU A 132 -3.22 0.46 -21.69
C LEU A 132 -3.43 1.46 -22.83
N SER A 133 -2.35 1.97 -23.41
CA SER A 133 -2.40 2.84 -24.58
C SER A 133 -3.05 2.14 -25.78
N LYS A 134 -2.69 0.88 -26.05
CA LYS A 134 -3.26 0.10 -27.16
C LYS A 134 -4.76 -0.14 -27.05
N ILE A 135 -5.28 -0.24 -25.83
CA ILE A 135 -6.73 -0.43 -25.57
C ILE A 135 -7.44 0.88 -25.25
N HIS A 136 -6.78 2.04 -25.45
CA HIS A 136 -7.31 3.38 -25.18
C HIS A 136 -7.86 3.54 -23.74
N ALA A 137 -7.21 2.90 -22.77
CA ALA A 137 -7.63 2.92 -21.36
C ALA A 137 -6.82 3.90 -20.49
N LEU A 138 -5.90 4.68 -21.05
CA LEU A 138 -5.20 5.76 -20.35
C LEU A 138 -6.19 6.86 -19.91
N ASN A 139 -5.83 7.65 -18.90
CA ASN A 139 -6.69 8.70 -18.35
C ASN A 139 -8.04 8.19 -17.82
N THR A 140 -8.05 7.00 -17.21
CA THR A 140 -9.23 6.39 -16.61
C THR A 140 -8.93 5.88 -15.20
N ILE A 141 -9.96 5.65 -14.39
CA ILE A 141 -9.81 5.00 -13.08
C ILE A 141 -9.24 3.57 -13.22
N PHE A 142 -9.51 2.91 -14.34
CA PHE A 142 -8.96 1.59 -14.64
C PHE A 142 -7.44 1.65 -14.80
N SER A 143 -6.91 2.66 -15.52
CA SER A 143 -5.46 2.84 -15.65
C SER A 143 -4.79 3.06 -14.30
N LEU A 144 -5.39 3.85 -13.41
CA LEU A 144 -4.90 4.05 -12.05
C LEU A 144 -4.84 2.73 -11.26
N CYS A 145 -5.85 1.88 -11.42
CA CYS A 145 -5.94 0.63 -10.66
C CYS A 145 -5.04 -0.48 -11.23
N PHE A 146 -4.73 -0.46 -12.51
CA PHE A 146 -4.20 -1.58 -13.28
C PHE A 146 -2.99 -2.30 -12.64
N PRO A 147 -1.92 -1.63 -12.21
CA PRO A 147 -0.76 -2.31 -11.61
C PRO A 147 -1.07 -3.04 -10.32
N GLY A 148 -2.03 -2.54 -9.54
CA GLY A 148 -2.37 -3.05 -8.21
C GLY A 148 -3.54 -4.02 -8.18
N LEU A 149 -4.10 -4.43 -9.32
CA LEU A 149 -5.24 -5.37 -9.36
C LEU A 149 -4.88 -6.77 -8.85
N VAL A 150 -3.64 -7.20 -9.08
CA VAL A 150 -3.10 -8.50 -8.63
C VAL A 150 -1.76 -8.26 -7.95
N SER A 151 -1.52 -8.94 -6.84
CA SER A 151 -0.29 -8.79 -6.05
C SER A 151 0.39 -10.13 -5.83
N ALA A 152 1.63 -10.27 -6.30
CA ALA A 152 2.48 -11.42 -6.01
C ALA A 152 2.73 -11.56 -4.49
N PHE A 153 2.97 -10.43 -3.81
CA PHE A 153 3.09 -10.38 -2.35
C PHE A 153 1.80 -10.86 -1.66
N GLY A 154 0.63 -10.41 -2.15
CA GLY A 154 -0.66 -10.83 -1.62
C GLY A 154 -0.87 -12.34 -1.75
N VAL A 155 -0.56 -12.91 -2.91
CA VAL A 155 -0.64 -14.37 -3.14
C VAL A 155 0.30 -15.12 -2.19
N PHE A 156 1.53 -14.64 -2.02
CA PHE A 156 2.49 -15.24 -1.08
C PHE A 156 1.99 -15.17 0.36
N LEU A 157 1.54 -14.01 0.82
CA LEU A 157 1.02 -13.80 2.17
C LEU A 157 -0.16 -14.71 2.48
N MET A 158 -1.14 -14.77 1.58
CA MET A 158 -2.33 -15.61 1.76
C MET A 158 -1.99 -17.09 1.71
N ARG A 159 -1.07 -17.51 0.83
CA ARG A 159 -0.58 -18.88 0.82
C ARG A 159 0.07 -19.28 2.14
N GLN A 160 0.90 -18.43 2.75
CA GLN A 160 1.50 -18.68 4.07
C GLN A 160 0.44 -18.79 5.16
N ALA A 161 -0.58 -17.93 5.12
CA ALA A 161 -1.70 -17.99 6.06
C ALA A 161 -2.41 -19.35 5.99
N TYR A 162 -2.73 -19.81 4.79
CA TYR A 162 -3.38 -21.11 4.61
C TYR A 162 -2.49 -22.29 5.01
N MET A 163 -1.20 -22.24 4.71
CA MET A 163 -0.27 -23.33 5.06
C MET A 163 -0.18 -23.57 6.57
N ASN A 164 -0.36 -22.52 7.38
CA ASN A 164 -0.30 -22.61 8.83
C ASN A 164 -1.60 -23.15 9.48
N MET A 165 -2.64 -23.39 8.71
CA MET A 165 -3.90 -23.92 9.23
C MET A 165 -3.90 -25.46 9.28
N PRO A 166 -4.54 -26.08 10.30
CA PRO A 166 -4.75 -27.53 10.35
C PRO A 166 -5.55 -28.01 9.12
N ARG A 167 -5.20 -29.19 8.61
CA ARG A 167 -5.95 -29.83 7.51
C ARG A 167 -7.29 -30.41 7.96
N ASP A 168 -7.40 -30.73 9.23
CA ASP A 168 -8.61 -31.29 9.84
C ASP A 168 -9.86 -30.44 9.60
N LEU A 169 -9.69 -29.12 9.44
CA LEU A 169 -10.78 -28.19 9.09
C LEU A 169 -11.39 -28.46 7.71
N GLU A 170 -10.53 -28.78 6.74
CA GLU A 170 -10.98 -29.13 5.39
C GLU A 170 -11.58 -30.52 5.35
N ASP A 171 -11.01 -31.46 6.11
CA ASP A 171 -11.52 -32.84 6.19
C ASP A 171 -12.89 -32.86 6.87
N ALA A 172 -13.09 -32.08 7.96
CA ALA A 172 -14.39 -31.90 8.59
C ALA A 172 -15.43 -31.32 7.60
N ALA A 173 -15.07 -30.24 6.89
CA ALA A 173 -15.96 -29.63 5.89
C ALA A 173 -16.36 -30.62 4.77
N ARG A 174 -15.45 -31.51 4.36
CA ARG A 174 -15.74 -32.55 3.38
C ARG A 174 -16.68 -33.62 3.93
N LEU A 175 -16.52 -33.99 5.19
CA LEU A 175 -17.46 -34.93 5.87
C LEU A 175 -18.85 -34.33 5.96
N ASP A 176 -18.97 -33.01 6.12
CA ASP A 176 -20.23 -32.28 6.09
C ASP A 176 -20.78 -32.06 4.68
N GLY A 177 -20.14 -32.63 3.63
CA GLY A 177 -20.59 -32.58 2.25
C GLY A 177 -20.19 -31.31 1.48
N CYS A 178 -19.33 -30.46 2.00
CA CYS A 178 -18.88 -29.27 1.30
C CYS A 178 -17.99 -29.61 0.10
N ASN A 179 -18.25 -28.98 -1.04
CA ASN A 179 -17.34 -28.99 -2.16
C ASN A 179 -16.16 -28.03 -1.93
N ILE A 180 -15.14 -28.04 -2.80
CA ILE A 180 -13.92 -27.23 -2.66
C ILE A 180 -14.24 -25.72 -2.54
N GLY A 181 -15.17 -25.21 -3.36
CA GLY A 181 -15.58 -23.79 -3.33
C GLY A 181 -16.30 -23.44 -2.02
N GLN A 182 -17.16 -24.29 -1.53
CA GLN A 182 -17.86 -24.12 -0.25
C GLN A 182 -16.88 -24.19 0.92
N THR A 183 -15.96 -25.15 0.92
CA THR A 183 -14.89 -25.25 1.92
C THR A 183 -14.05 -23.98 1.93
N PHE A 184 -13.68 -23.47 0.75
CA PHE A 184 -12.94 -22.19 0.65
C PHE A 184 -13.76 -21.03 1.23
N LEU A 185 -14.98 -20.81 0.73
CA LEU A 185 -15.75 -19.60 1.06
C LEU A 185 -16.27 -19.57 2.49
N PHE A 186 -16.73 -20.71 3.01
CA PHE A 186 -17.45 -20.76 4.29
C PHE A 186 -16.56 -21.17 5.47
N VAL A 187 -15.45 -21.92 5.21
CA VAL A 187 -14.58 -22.42 6.28
C VAL A 187 -13.22 -21.74 6.25
N MET A 188 -12.47 -21.88 5.15
CA MET A 188 -11.06 -21.50 5.13
C MET A 188 -10.83 -19.98 5.00
N SER A 189 -11.54 -19.30 4.09
CA SER A 189 -11.38 -17.88 3.85
C SER A 189 -11.78 -17.01 5.04
N PRO A 190 -12.85 -17.27 5.81
CA PRO A 190 -13.16 -16.53 7.03
C PRO A 190 -12.08 -16.64 8.11
N LEU A 191 -11.38 -17.76 8.22
CA LEU A 191 -10.33 -17.99 9.20
C LEU A 191 -9.03 -17.22 8.91
N THR A 192 -8.82 -16.77 7.65
CA THR A 192 -7.67 -15.93 7.27
C THR A 192 -7.94 -14.43 7.43
N LYS A 193 -8.98 -14.02 8.14
CA LYS A 193 -9.40 -12.61 8.28
C LYS A 193 -8.27 -11.68 8.70
N SER A 194 -7.43 -12.07 9.65
CA SER A 194 -6.29 -11.25 10.10
C SER A 194 -5.27 -11.00 8.99
N SER A 195 -4.95 -12.03 8.19
CA SER A 195 -4.02 -11.91 7.06
C SER A 195 -4.61 -11.06 5.93
N LYS A 196 -5.93 -11.16 5.69
CA LYS A 196 -6.64 -10.29 4.73
C LYS A 196 -6.64 -8.83 5.17
N VAL A 197 -6.88 -8.55 6.45
CA VAL A 197 -6.79 -7.18 7.00
C VAL A 197 -5.37 -6.62 6.83
N ALA A 198 -4.34 -7.41 7.13
CA ALA A 198 -2.97 -7.00 6.88
C ALA A 198 -2.72 -6.70 5.40
N LEU A 199 -3.22 -7.55 4.48
CA LEU A 199 -3.11 -7.31 3.04
C LEU A 199 -3.84 -6.03 2.60
N CYS A 200 -5.03 -5.75 3.14
CA CYS A 200 -5.74 -4.49 2.91
C CYS A 200 -4.89 -3.28 3.29
N ILE A 201 -4.28 -3.32 4.48
CA ILE A 201 -3.43 -2.22 4.97
C ILE A 201 -2.22 -2.02 4.05
N PHE A 202 -1.51 -3.09 3.67
CA PHE A 202 -0.38 -3.00 2.75
C PHE A 202 -0.81 -2.45 1.39
N THR A 203 -1.88 -2.97 0.81
CA THR A 203 -2.40 -2.49 -0.49
C THR A 203 -2.78 -1.01 -0.43
N ALA A 204 -3.42 -0.56 0.66
CA ALA A 204 -3.75 0.85 0.86
C ALA A 204 -2.49 1.73 0.95
N LEU A 205 -1.50 1.30 1.74
CA LEU A 205 -0.25 2.05 1.91
C LEU A 205 0.56 2.14 0.60
N PHE A 206 0.63 1.05 -0.17
CA PHE A 206 1.30 1.06 -1.47
C PHE A 206 0.57 1.96 -2.46
N GLY A 207 -0.76 1.85 -2.57
CA GLY A 207 -1.55 2.70 -3.45
C GLY A 207 -1.46 4.19 -3.07
N TYR A 208 -1.47 4.52 -1.78
CA TYR A 208 -1.35 5.91 -1.32
C TYR A 208 0.02 6.54 -1.62
N LYS A 209 1.09 5.75 -1.58
CA LYS A 209 2.46 6.23 -1.82
C LYS A 209 2.85 6.23 -3.30
N GLU A 210 2.01 5.69 -4.17
CA GLU A 210 2.35 5.53 -5.58
C GLU A 210 2.18 6.84 -6.33
N LEU A 211 3.30 7.47 -6.65
CA LEU A 211 3.37 8.71 -7.43
C LEU A 211 3.66 8.44 -8.92
N LEU A 212 4.64 7.57 -9.20
CA LEU A 212 5.19 7.40 -10.55
C LEU A 212 4.15 6.93 -11.56
N TRP A 213 3.36 5.92 -11.21
CA TRP A 213 2.39 5.35 -12.14
C TRP A 213 1.23 6.30 -12.47
N PRO A 214 0.56 6.95 -11.50
CA PRO A 214 -0.48 7.94 -11.80
C PRO A 214 0.02 9.07 -12.70
N MET A 215 1.24 9.56 -12.51
CA MET A 215 1.82 10.63 -13.33
C MET A 215 2.06 10.21 -14.79
N ILE A 216 2.35 8.93 -15.03
CA ILE A 216 2.61 8.42 -16.38
C ILE A 216 1.33 8.00 -17.08
N ALA A 217 0.44 7.31 -16.36
CA ALA A 217 -0.78 6.74 -16.92
C ALA A 217 -1.89 7.76 -17.16
N ASN A 218 -1.87 8.87 -16.39
CA ASN A 218 -2.90 9.90 -16.43
C ASN A 218 -2.29 11.30 -16.54
N THR A 219 -2.40 11.87 -17.72
CA THR A 219 -1.97 13.24 -18.04
C THR A 219 -3.12 14.25 -17.94
N ASP A 220 -4.36 13.78 -17.79
CA ASP A 220 -5.54 14.63 -17.59
C ASP A 220 -5.63 15.05 -16.12
N ASN A 221 -5.69 16.36 -15.86
CA ASN A 221 -5.85 16.93 -14.51
C ASN A 221 -7.08 16.39 -13.76
N ASN A 222 -8.07 15.85 -14.49
CA ASN A 222 -9.25 15.25 -13.88
C ASN A 222 -9.02 13.85 -13.31
N MET A 223 -7.91 13.18 -13.67
CA MET A 223 -7.58 11.82 -13.27
C MET A 223 -6.29 11.75 -12.43
N THR A 224 -5.83 12.87 -11.90
CA THR A 224 -4.70 12.94 -10.98
C THR A 224 -5.07 12.39 -9.59
N THR A 225 -4.07 11.99 -8.83
CA THR A 225 -4.18 11.49 -7.45
C THR A 225 -3.47 12.43 -6.47
N LEU A 226 -3.60 12.16 -5.16
CA LEU A 226 -2.98 12.94 -4.09
C LEU A 226 -1.45 12.75 -3.98
N ALA A 227 -0.91 11.65 -4.49
CA ALA A 227 0.53 11.37 -4.46
C ALA A 227 1.22 12.02 -5.63
#